data_13b50737ff55a9a3cbbc5b7f36ee1e19
#
_entry.id   13b50737ff55a9a3cbbc5b7f36ee1e19
#
_cell.length_a   1.000
_cell.length_b   1.000
_cell.length_c   1.000
_cell.angle_alpha   90.00
_cell.angle_beta   90.00
_cell.angle_gamma   90.00
#
_symmetry.space_group_name_H-M   'P 1'
#
loop_
_entity.id
_entity.type
_entity.pdbx_description
1 polymer ?
#
loop_
_entity_poly.entity_id
_entity_poly.type
_entity_poly.pdbx_seq_one_letter_code
_entity_poly.pdbx_strand_id
1 'polypeptide(L)'
;MKNMILKSKGTILLVLCLLITTVTCGCGVSDNTQVSYSGLTVSFIDIGQGDSILLQCKDESMLIDAGENDKGDTVVNYLESHNATKLKYAVGTHPHSDHIGGMDTVLKNIQTDTLICPKVTYNTKTWKDVETEAKSQNTKIEYANAGESYTLGDATFTIISPKKNHIYS
;
A
#
# COMPACT_ATOMS: atom_id res chain seq x y z
N MET A 1 -17.01 7.31 77.79
CA MET A 1 -16.23 7.08 76.58
C MET A 1 -17.14 6.48 75.52
N LYS A 2 -17.85 7.30 74.82
CA LYS A 2 -18.71 6.94 73.67
C LYS A 2 -18.60 8.07 72.66
N ASN A 3 -18.48 7.76 71.37
CA ASN A 3 -18.48 8.65 70.21
C ASN A 3 -17.09 8.99 69.62
N MET A 4 -16.50 8.04 68.86
CA MET A 4 -15.51 8.37 67.85
C MET A 4 -15.31 7.27 66.79
N ILE A 5 -16.38 6.69 66.27
CA ILE A 5 -16.29 5.70 65.16
C ILE A 5 -17.40 5.94 64.12
N LEU A 6 -17.71 7.17 63.78
CA LEU A 6 -18.71 7.39 62.72
C LEU A 6 -18.36 8.53 61.74
N LYS A 7 -17.08 8.84 61.52
CA LYS A 7 -16.69 9.83 60.50
C LYS A 7 -15.73 9.28 59.41
N SER A 8 -15.37 7.98 59.50
CA SER A 8 -14.37 7.42 58.57
C SER A 8 -14.94 6.85 57.24
N LYS A 9 -16.21 6.41 57.26
CA LYS A 9 -16.75 5.73 56.06
C LYS A 9 -17.16 6.69 54.93
N GLY A 10 -17.58 7.91 55.24
CA GLY A 10 -17.95 8.89 54.22
C GLY A 10 -16.75 9.48 53.48
N THR A 11 -15.65 9.72 54.23
CA THR A 11 -14.44 10.32 53.67
C THR A 11 -13.68 9.35 52.75
N ILE A 12 -13.68 8.05 53.09
CA ILE A 12 -13.05 7.01 52.24
C ILE A 12 -13.86 6.82 50.94
N LEU A 13 -15.19 6.89 51.00
CA LEU A 13 -16.03 6.78 49.80
C LEU A 13 -15.84 7.96 48.86
N LEU A 14 -15.66 9.16 49.39
CA LEU A 14 -15.43 10.37 48.58
C LEU A 14 -14.07 10.40 47.92
N VAL A 15 -13.02 9.91 48.59
CA VAL A 15 -11.68 9.79 48.05
C VAL A 15 -11.64 8.67 46.98
N LEU A 16 -12.36 7.58 47.13
CA LEU A 16 -12.44 6.49 46.14
C LEU A 16 -13.22 6.96 44.91
N CYS A 17 -14.26 7.77 45.01
CA CYS A 17 -14.93 8.37 43.86
C CYS A 17 -14.06 9.40 43.11
N LEU A 18 -13.18 10.14 43.79
CA LEU A 18 -12.28 11.10 43.17
C LEU A 18 -11.13 10.39 42.39
N LEU A 19 -10.73 9.19 42.84
CA LEU A 19 -9.69 8.39 42.16
C LEU A 19 -10.19 7.65 40.89
N ILE A 20 -11.50 7.44 40.76
CA ILE A 20 -12.10 6.77 39.60
C ILE A 20 -12.30 7.75 38.42
N THR A 21 -12.33 9.05 38.66
CA THR A 21 -12.57 10.04 37.58
C THR A 21 -11.31 10.48 36.82
N THR A 22 -10.13 9.97 37.16
CA THR A 22 -8.87 10.34 36.46
C THR A 22 -8.34 9.32 35.47
N VAL A 23 -9.05 8.20 35.23
CA VAL A 23 -8.60 7.13 34.33
C VAL A 23 -9.29 7.14 32.96
N THR A 24 -10.14 8.13 32.67
CA THR A 24 -10.82 8.21 31.37
C THR A 24 -10.34 9.41 30.55
N CYS A 25 -9.04 9.56 30.36
CA CYS A 25 -8.56 10.49 29.35
C CYS A 25 -7.29 9.93 28.73
N GLY A 26 -7.48 9.05 27.78
CA GLY A 26 -6.41 8.40 27.02
C GLY A 26 -6.91 7.62 25.82
N CYS A 27 -8.09 7.96 25.28
CA CYS A 27 -8.37 7.62 23.89
C CYS A 27 -7.57 8.60 23.04
N GLY A 28 -6.35 8.20 22.67
CA GLY A 28 -5.69 8.74 21.50
C GLY A 28 -6.61 8.43 20.32
N VAL A 29 -7.38 9.42 19.90
CA VAL A 29 -7.96 9.41 18.55
C VAL A 29 -6.75 9.44 17.65
N SER A 30 -6.39 8.28 17.08
CA SER A 30 -5.58 8.25 15.88
C SER A 30 -6.40 9.00 14.85
N ASP A 31 -6.04 10.25 14.66
CA ASP A 31 -6.55 11.06 13.57
C ASP A 31 -5.99 10.40 12.30
N ASN A 32 -6.74 9.43 11.80
CA ASN A 32 -6.46 8.79 10.52
C ASN A 32 -6.89 9.82 9.46
N THR A 33 -6.14 10.91 9.38
CA THR A 33 -6.29 11.89 8.31
C THR A 33 -5.95 11.17 7.01
N GLN A 34 -6.98 10.65 6.37
CA GLN A 34 -6.92 10.19 5.00
C GLN A 34 -6.52 11.42 4.17
N VAL A 35 -5.29 11.41 3.68
CA VAL A 35 -4.83 12.46 2.76
C VAL A 35 -5.58 12.24 1.45
N SER A 36 -6.63 13.03 1.22
CA SER A 36 -7.34 13.02 -0.06
C SER A 36 -6.59 13.90 -1.04
N TYR A 37 -6.01 13.32 -2.04
CA TYR A 37 -5.39 14.05 -3.14
C TYR A 37 -6.48 14.64 -4.04
N SER A 38 -6.51 15.99 -4.18
CA SER A 38 -7.37 16.66 -5.15
C SER A 38 -6.72 16.66 -6.52
N GLY A 39 -6.90 15.60 -7.28
CA GLY A 39 -6.28 15.42 -8.59
C GLY A 39 -5.33 14.22 -8.64
N LEU A 40 -4.60 14.10 -9.73
CA LEU A 40 -3.60 13.05 -9.90
C LEU A 40 -2.24 13.53 -9.38
N THR A 41 -1.69 12.80 -8.42
CA THR A 41 -0.31 12.96 -7.95
C THR A 41 0.56 11.86 -8.55
N VAL A 42 1.73 12.23 -9.07
CA VAL A 42 2.73 11.32 -9.63
C VAL A 42 4.03 11.52 -8.87
N SER A 43 4.52 10.48 -8.22
CA SER A 43 5.73 10.49 -7.42
C SER A 43 6.75 9.52 -7.98
N PHE A 44 7.92 10.01 -8.35
CA PHE A 44 9.05 9.18 -8.75
C PHE A 44 9.82 8.76 -7.49
N ILE A 45 9.92 7.46 -7.26
CA ILE A 45 10.58 6.91 -6.07
C ILE A 45 12.07 6.77 -6.38
N ASP A 46 12.92 7.38 -5.56
CA ASP A 46 14.37 7.23 -5.68
C ASP A 46 14.79 5.84 -5.17
N ILE A 47 15.02 4.94 -6.11
CA ILE A 47 15.47 3.57 -5.89
C ILE A 47 16.90 3.33 -6.41
N GLY A 48 17.57 4.37 -6.92
CA GLY A 48 18.84 4.26 -7.64
C GLY A 48 18.62 3.81 -9.07
N GLN A 49 19.17 2.65 -9.46
CA GLN A 49 18.96 2.11 -10.82
C GLN A 49 17.56 1.49 -10.95
N GLY A 50 16.93 1.72 -12.11
CA GLY A 50 15.61 1.20 -12.44
C GLY A 50 14.50 2.24 -12.29
N ASP A 51 13.27 1.78 -12.41
CA ASP A 51 12.08 2.64 -12.31
C ASP A 51 11.17 2.20 -11.16
N SER A 52 10.56 3.19 -10.50
CA SER A 52 9.45 2.98 -9.58
C SER A 52 8.64 4.27 -9.44
N ILE A 53 7.35 4.23 -9.77
CA ILE A 53 6.51 5.42 -9.82
C ILE A 53 5.18 5.13 -9.11
N LEU A 54 4.86 5.94 -8.09
CA LEU A 54 3.58 5.90 -7.41
C LEU A 54 2.65 6.95 -8.03
N LEU A 55 1.44 6.53 -8.41
CA LEU A 55 0.35 7.40 -8.82
C LEU A 55 -0.78 7.32 -7.80
N GLN A 56 -1.29 8.47 -7.38
CA GLN A 56 -2.41 8.56 -6.44
C GLN A 56 -3.46 9.54 -6.96
N CYS A 57 -4.71 9.11 -6.95
CA CYS A 57 -5.85 9.94 -7.32
C CYS A 57 -7.02 9.63 -6.38
N LYS A 58 -7.45 10.63 -5.61
CA LYS A 58 -8.38 10.43 -4.48
C LYS A 58 -7.81 9.41 -3.49
N ASP A 59 -8.55 8.35 -3.22
CA ASP A 59 -8.23 7.24 -2.32
C ASP A 59 -7.69 6.00 -3.05
N GLU A 60 -7.41 6.11 -4.36
CA GLU A 60 -6.85 5.01 -5.16
C GLU A 60 -5.37 5.24 -5.47
N SER A 61 -4.59 4.17 -5.39
CA SER A 61 -3.16 4.17 -5.67
C SER A 61 -2.79 3.13 -6.73
N MET A 62 -1.79 3.46 -7.53
CA MET A 62 -1.18 2.59 -8.52
C MET A 62 0.34 2.71 -8.46
N LEU A 63 1.04 1.59 -8.54
CA LEU A 63 2.49 1.53 -8.66
C LEU A 63 2.88 1.10 -10.08
N ILE A 64 3.85 1.77 -10.68
CA ILE A 64 4.49 1.34 -11.93
C ILE A 64 5.94 1.00 -11.63
N ASP A 65 6.31 -0.25 -11.84
CA ASP A 65 7.60 -0.85 -11.55
C ASP A 65 8.02 -0.73 -10.07
N ALA A 66 9.02 -1.48 -9.65
CA ALA A 66 9.46 -1.58 -8.27
C ALA A 66 10.99 -1.71 -8.12
N GLY A 67 11.74 -1.38 -9.18
CA GLY A 67 13.20 -1.42 -9.19
C GLY A 67 13.80 -2.82 -9.07
N GLU A 68 15.09 -2.87 -8.74
CA GLU A 68 15.87 -4.08 -8.56
C GLU A 68 15.35 -4.97 -7.42
N ASN A 69 15.79 -6.25 -7.40
CA ASN A 69 15.34 -7.23 -6.41
C ASN A 69 15.60 -6.82 -4.95
N ASP A 70 16.59 -5.98 -4.68
CA ASP A 70 16.91 -5.47 -3.34
C ASP A 70 16.17 -4.17 -2.98
N LYS A 71 15.31 -3.64 -3.86
CA LYS A 71 14.59 -2.37 -3.67
C LYS A 71 13.17 -2.52 -3.16
N GLY A 72 12.64 -3.73 -3.11
CA GLY A 72 11.26 -3.97 -2.68
C GLY A 72 10.89 -3.33 -1.35
N ASP A 73 11.73 -3.48 -0.32
CA ASP A 73 11.49 -2.87 1.00
C ASP A 73 11.53 -1.34 0.94
N THR A 74 12.41 -0.75 0.11
CA THR A 74 12.45 0.70 -0.11
C THR A 74 11.14 1.20 -0.70
N VAL A 75 10.60 0.49 -1.70
CA VAL A 75 9.33 0.83 -2.33
C VAL A 75 8.18 0.66 -1.35
N VAL A 76 8.11 -0.44 -0.59
CA VAL A 76 7.09 -0.68 0.44
C VAL A 76 7.07 0.45 1.47
N ASN A 77 8.23 0.80 2.03
CA ASN A 77 8.36 1.90 3.00
C ASN A 77 7.89 3.24 2.41
N TYR A 78 8.19 3.49 1.14
CA TYR A 78 7.73 4.70 0.46
C TYR A 78 6.20 4.71 0.31
N LEU A 79 5.60 3.59 -0.14
CA LEU A 79 4.16 3.45 -0.27
C LEU A 79 3.44 3.69 1.06
N GLU A 80 3.91 3.06 2.14
CA GLU A 80 3.34 3.22 3.48
C GLU A 80 3.44 4.67 3.99
N SER A 81 4.60 5.32 3.79
CA SER A 81 4.80 6.72 4.19
C SER A 81 3.91 7.71 3.43
N HIS A 82 3.42 7.31 2.26
CA HIS A 82 2.48 8.09 1.43
C HIS A 82 1.03 7.60 1.53
N ASN A 83 0.71 6.79 2.57
CA ASN A 83 -0.62 6.21 2.80
C ASN A 83 -1.15 5.33 1.64
N ALA A 84 -0.27 4.81 0.79
CA ALA A 84 -0.62 3.85 -0.26
C ALA A 84 -0.61 2.42 0.31
N THR A 85 -1.48 2.14 1.29
CA THR A 85 -1.57 0.85 1.98
C THR A 85 -2.31 -0.22 1.18
N LYS A 86 -2.89 0.18 0.06
CA LYS A 86 -3.52 -0.70 -0.93
C LYS A 86 -3.25 -0.15 -2.33
N LEU A 87 -2.96 -1.04 -3.27
CA LEU A 87 -2.84 -0.72 -4.69
C LEU A 87 -4.05 -1.26 -5.45
N LYS A 88 -4.73 -0.39 -6.18
CA LYS A 88 -5.72 -0.81 -7.16
C LYS A 88 -5.03 -1.53 -8.32
N TYR A 89 -3.89 -0.98 -8.75
CA TYR A 89 -3.05 -1.57 -9.79
C TYR A 89 -1.58 -1.57 -9.38
N ALA A 90 -0.89 -2.66 -9.69
CA ALA A 90 0.55 -2.70 -9.90
C ALA A 90 0.79 -2.93 -11.39
N VAL A 91 1.72 -2.21 -11.98
CA VAL A 91 2.07 -2.32 -13.39
C VAL A 91 3.53 -2.76 -13.48
N GLY A 92 3.78 -3.92 -14.06
CA GLY A 92 5.13 -4.34 -14.46
C GLY A 92 5.32 -4.02 -15.93
N THR A 93 6.16 -3.03 -16.26
CA THR A 93 6.32 -2.58 -17.64
C THR A 93 6.97 -3.63 -18.52
N HIS A 94 7.99 -4.32 -17.98
CA HIS A 94 8.65 -5.45 -18.61
C HIS A 94 9.44 -6.28 -17.57
N PRO A 95 9.77 -7.54 -17.84
CA PRO A 95 10.22 -8.50 -16.83
C PRO A 95 11.72 -8.47 -16.52
N HIS A 96 12.38 -7.32 -16.66
CA HIS A 96 13.76 -7.14 -16.22
C HIS A 96 13.82 -6.81 -14.72
N SER A 97 14.92 -7.19 -14.07
CA SER A 97 15.07 -7.06 -12.61
C SER A 97 15.09 -5.63 -12.14
N ASP A 98 15.60 -4.71 -12.91
CA ASP A 98 15.65 -3.28 -12.61
C ASP A 98 14.28 -2.57 -12.74
N HIS A 99 13.23 -3.31 -13.12
CA HIS A 99 11.85 -2.85 -13.18
C HIS A 99 10.91 -3.61 -12.26
N ILE A 100 10.94 -4.95 -12.32
CA ILE A 100 10.02 -5.77 -11.52
C ILE A 100 10.70 -6.51 -10.37
N GLY A 101 11.97 -6.25 -10.11
CA GLY A 101 12.75 -6.98 -9.12
C GLY A 101 12.17 -6.91 -7.71
N GLY A 102 11.72 -5.73 -7.28
CA GLY A 102 11.09 -5.52 -5.97
C GLY A 102 9.59 -5.81 -5.92
N MET A 103 8.96 -6.18 -7.06
CA MET A 103 7.51 -6.30 -7.15
C MET A 103 6.95 -7.46 -6.32
N ASP A 104 7.65 -8.57 -6.18
CA ASP A 104 7.26 -9.68 -5.31
C ASP A 104 7.17 -9.23 -3.86
N THR A 105 8.13 -8.45 -3.38
CA THR A 105 8.14 -7.88 -2.03
C THR A 105 7.00 -6.88 -1.85
N VAL A 106 6.70 -6.05 -2.86
CA VAL A 106 5.53 -5.15 -2.83
C VAL A 106 4.24 -5.95 -2.74
N LEU A 107 4.02 -6.93 -3.61
CA LEU A 107 2.81 -7.76 -3.61
C LEU A 107 2.61 -8.50 -2.29
N LYS A 108 3.70 -8.95 -1.65
CA LYS A 108 3.66 -9.62 -0.35
C LYS A 108 3.19 -8.73 0.79
N ASN A 109 3.57 -7.44 0.76
CA ASN A 109 3.36 -6.52 1.89
C ASN A 109 2.19 -5.55 1.67
N ILE A 110 1.86 -5.22 0.41
CA ILE A 110 0.81 -4.26 0.05
C ILE A 110 -0.29 -4.99 -0.71
N GLN A 111 -1.50 -4.98 -0.16
CA GLN A 111 -2.66 -5.56 -0.84
C GLN A 111 -2.81 -4.94 -2.23
N THR A 112 -2.80 -5.77 -3.26
CA THR A 112 -2.88 -5.34 -4.66
C THR A 112 -4.03 -6.05 -5.35
N ASP A 113 -4.95 -5.29 -5.95
CA ASP A 113 -6.11 -5.88 -6.61
C ASP A 113 -5.73 -6.50 -7.97
N THR A 114 -4.95 -5.78 -8.79
CA THR A 114 -4.58 -6.24 -10.13
C THR A 114 -3.12 -5.93 -10.47
N LEU A 115 -2.39 -6.92 -10.93
CA LEU A 115 -1.09 -6.79 -11.57
C LEU A 115 -1.29 -6.75 -13.09
N ILE A 116 -0.99 -5.62 -13.72
CA ILE A 116 -1.03 -5.43 -15.17
C ILE A 116 0.39 -5.60 -15.72
N CYS A 117 0.59 -6.49 -16.67
CA CYS A 117 1.92 -6.77 -17.25
C CYS A 117 1.81 -7.21 -18.70
N PRO A 118 2.85 -7.12 -19.52
CA PRO A 118 2.84 -7.67 -20.87
C PRO A 118 2.75 -9.19 -20.82
N LYS A 119 2.09 -9.79 -21.82
CA LYS A 119 2.08 -11.23 -22.00
C LYS A 119 3.44 -11.67 -22.56
N VAL A 120 4.30 -12.18 -21.70
CA VAL A 120 5.67 -12.59 -22.04
C VAL A 120 5.94 -14.02 -21.60
N THR A 121 6.81 -14.69 -22.34
CA THR A 121 7.29 -16.03 -21.98
C THR A 121 8.70 -15.90 -21.41
N TYR A 122 8.80 -15.32 -20.20
CA TYR A 122 10.08 -15.21 -19.50
C TYR A 122 10.25 -16.32 -18.47
N ASN A 123 11.47 -16.86 -18.41
CA ASN A 123 11.83 -17.95 -17.50
C ASN A 123 12.84 -17.48 -16.43
N THR A 124 12.86 -16.18 -16.14
CA THR A 124 13.73 -15.62 -15.09
C THR A 124 13.21 -15.95 -13.71
N LYS A 125 14.10 -16.01 -12.72
CA LYS A 125 13.72 -16.20 -11.32
C LYS A 125 12.83 -15.03 -10.86
N THR A 126 13.21 -13.80 -11.17
CA THR A 126 12.46 -12.58 -10.83
C THR A 126 11.00 -12.66 -11.29
N TRP A 127 10.74 -13.01 -12.55
CA TRP A 127 9.37 -13.14 -13.03
C TRP A 127 8.58 -14.25 -12.31
N LYS A 128 9.23 -15.38 -12.05
CA LYS A 128 8.59 -16.49 -11.31
C LYS A 128 8.23 -16.11 -9.87
N ASP A 129 9.08 -15.35 -9.21
CA ASP A 129 8.84 -14.87 -7.84
C ASP A 129 7.62 -13.93 -7.84
N VAL A 130 7.55 -12.99 -8.78
CA VAL A 130 6.41 -12.08 -8.94
C VAL A 130 5.10 -12.85 -9.24
N GLU A 131 5.11 -13.80 -10.18
CA GLU A 131 3.93 -14.60 -10.48
C GLU A 131 3.48 -15.46 -9.28
N THR A 132 4.44 -16.01 -8.55
CA THR A 132 4.17 -16.84 -7.36
C THR A 132 3.53 -16.00 -6.28
N GLU A 133 4.07 -14.80 -6.01
CA GLU A 133 3.54 -13.93 -4.97
C GLU A 133 2.17 -13.37 -5.37
N ALA A 134 1.98 -12.93 -6.62
CA ALA A 134 0.66 -12.50 -7.10
C ALA A 134 -0.42 -13.58 -6.88
N LYS A 135 -0.10 -14.84 -7.16
CA LYS A 135 -1.02 -15.96 -6.92
C LYS A 135 -1.27 -16.21 -5.44
N SER A 136 -0.24 -16.12 -4.60
CA SER A 136 -0.35 -16.36 -3.15
C SER A 136 -1.22 -15.31 -2.46
N GLN A 137 -1.21 -14.07 -2.95
CA GLN A 137 -1.97 -12.93 -2.44
C GLN A 137 -3.36 -12.77 -3.10
N ASN A 138 -3.73 -13.67 -4.02
CA ASN A 138 -4.94 -13.58 -4.84
C ASN A 138 -5.01 -12.31 -5.69
N THR A 139 -3.88 -11.72 -6.04
CA THR A 139 -3.78 -10.62 -6.99
C THR A 139 -4.15 -11.10 -8.38
N LYS A 140 -5.10 -10.41 -9.02
CA LYS A 140 -5.49 -10.72 -10.42
C LYS A 140 -4.34 -10.36 -11.36
N ILE A 141 -3.92 -11.26 -12.23
CA ILE A 141 -2.95 -10.94 -13.29
C ILE A 141 -3.71 -10.63 -14.58
N GLU A 142 -3.51 -9.44 -15.12
CA GLU A 142 -4.04 -8.99 -16.41
C GLU A 142 -2.91 -8.75 -17.41
N TYR A 143 -3.12 -9.19 -18.63
CA TYR A 143 -2.16 -8.95 -19.70
C TYR A 143 -2.54 -7.69 -20.47
N ALA A 144 -1.62 -6.72 -20.45
CA ALA A 144 -1.76 -5.43 -21.08
C ALA A 144 -1.96 -5.52 -22.61
N ASN A 145 -2.94 -4.81 -23.14
CA ASN A 145 -3.13 -4.65 -24.57
C ASN A 145 -3.24 -3.17 -24.93
N ALA A 146 -2.58 -2.74 -25.99
CA ALA A 146 -2.68 -1.36 -26.45
C ALA A 146 -4.13 -0.98 -26.80
N GLY A 147 -4.57 0.18 -26.32
CA GLY A 147 -5.92 0.70 -26.46
C GLY A 147 -6.84 0.41 -25.28
N GLU A 148 -6.48 -0.48 -24.36
CA GLU A 148 -7.23 -0.67 -23.12
C GLU A 148 -7.05 0.50 -22.16
N SER A 149 -8.14 0.93 -21.54
CA SER A 149 -8.16 2.06 -20.61
C SER A 149 -8.70 1.63 -19.25
N TYR A 150 -8.10 2.20 -18.20
CA TYR A 150 -8.40 1.94 -16.81
C TYR A 150 -8.61 3.24 -16.05
N THR A 151 -9.31 3.19 -14.92
CA THR A 151 -9.56 4.35 -14.06
C THR A 151 -8.75 4.26 -12.76
N LEU A 152 -8.22 5.39 -12.33
CA LEU A 152 -7.60 5.59 -11.02
C LEU A 152 -8.24 6.83 -10.39
N GLY A 153 -9.16 6.66 -9.45
CA GLY A 153 -10.00 7.76 -8.98
C GLY A 153 -10.77 8.42 -10.14
N ASP A 154 -10.55 9.72 -10.32
CA ASP A 154 -11.11 10.47 -11.46
C ASP A 154 -10.19 10.49 -12.69
N ALA A 155 -8.97 9.97 -12.57
CA ALA A 155 -8.03 9.89 -13.67
C ALA A 155 -8.30 8.64 -14.53
N THR A 156 -7.91 8.72 -15.81
CA THR A 156 -7.91 7.59 -16.73
C THR A 156 -6.52 7.42 -17.31
N PHE A 157 -6.03 6.18 -17.38
CA PHE A 157 -4.82 5.86 -18.11
C PHE A 157 -5.11 4.84 -19.20
N THR A 158 -4.35 4.91 -20.28
CA THR A 158 -4.52 4.03 -21.44
C THR A 158 -3.20 3.33 -21.74
N ILE A 159 -3.27 2.04 -21.94
CA ILE A 159 -2.12 1.24 -22.38
C ILE A 159 -1.82 1.58 -23.84
N ILE A 160 -0.62 2.04 -24.12
CA ILE A 160 -0.18 2.39 -25.49
C ILE A 160 0.72 1.33 -26.12
N SER A 161 1.26 0.41 -25.30
CA SER A 161 2.15 -0.70 -25.72
C SER A 161 2.00 -1.85 -24.72
N PRO A 162 2.20 -3.12 -25.11
CA PRO A 162 2.54 -3.62 -26.44
C PRO A 162 1.36 -3.61 -27.41
N LYS A 163 1.64 -3.58 -28.71
CA LYS A 163 0.59 -3.82 -29.71
C LYS A 163 0.12 -5.27 -29.60
N LYS A 164 -1.18 -5.48 -29.83
CA LYS A 164 -1.80 -6.81 -29.81
C LYS A 164 -0.98 -7.77 -30.69
N ASN A 165 -0.60 -8.92 -30.13
CA ASN A 165 0.26 -9.94 -30.73
C ASN A 165 1.76 -9.62 -30.87
N HIS A 166 2.29 -8.61 -30.20
CA HIS A 166 3.73 -8.45 -30.10
C HIS A 166 4.25 -9.29 -28.92
N ILE A 167 5.04 -10.32 -29.22
CA ILE A 167 5.72 -11.15 -28.22
C ILE A 167 7.13 -10.58 -28.10
N TYR A 168 7.48 -10.09 -26.94
CA TYR A 168 8.87 -9.76 -26.62
C TYR A 168 9.64 -11.07 -26.42
N SER A 169 10.63 -11.28 -27.24
CA SER A 169 11.57 -12.43 -27.14
C SER A 169 12.88 -11.96 -26.56
#